data_5068800e3e1461f7bc62c5881a1f88b4
#
_entry.id   5068800e3e1461f7bc62c5881a1f88b4
#
_cell.length_a   1.000
_cell.length_b   1.000
_cell.length_c   1.000
_cell.angle_alpha   90.00
_cell.angle_beta   90.00
_cell.angle_gamma   90.00
#
_symmetry.space_group_name_H-M   'P 1'
#
loop_
_entity.id
_entity.type
_entity.pdbx_description
1 polymer ?
#
loop_
_entity_poly.entity_id
_entity_poly.type
_entity_poly.pdbx_seq_one_letter_code
_entity_poly.pdbx_strand_id
1 'polypeptide(L)'
;KLNIIGTKISENIKTMYKVYAVTINNEIETYVNTVEEAETIVAEMQSEYSEDVAKVGIQEQYTTDFESVGTQSLEVAKLSVDTDLRGIKTEQERIAEATFNGVYFSVKPVVGNITSRYGVVETSVRNHAHGGLDIAAPYGTSIKAAADGTISYSGWMSGYGYLIIIDHANGVQTYYGHCSKLYASVGDEVTAGDVIAAVGSTGNSTGNHLHLEIRLNENKINPQLYL
;
A
#
# COMPACT_ATOMS: atom_id res chain seq x y z
N LYS A 1 -22.63 -59.96 27.01
CA LYS A 1 -21.49 -59.62 26.11
C LYS A 1 -21.92 -58.72 24.95
N LEU A 2 -23.08 -58.85 24.36
CA LEU A 2 -23.60 -58.02 23.27
C LEU A 2 -23.84 -56.53 23.71
N ASN A 3 -24.36 -56.32 24.93
CA ASN A 3 -24.58 -54.96 25.44
C ASN A 3 -23.29 -54.12 25.65
N ILE A 4 -22.20 -54.77 26.05
CA ILE A 4 -20.92 -54.09 26.27
C ILE A 4 -20.29 -53.67 24.92
N ILE A 5 -20.47 -54.47 23.86
CA ILE A 5 -19.98 -54.14 22.53
C ILE A 5 -20.80 -52.99 21.92
N GLY A 6 -22.12 -52.99 22.09
CA GLY A 6 -23.00 -51.92 21.60
C GLY A 6 -22.68 -50.56 22.28
N THR A 7 -22.52 -50.56 23.60
CA THR A 7 -22.15 -49.35 24.34
C THR A 7 -20.75 -48.80 23.95
N LYS A 8 -19.76 -49.68 23.79
CA LYS A 8 -18.43 -49.26 23.33
C LYS A 8 -18.38 -48.76 21.86
N ILE A 9 -19.27 -49.26 21.02
CA ILE A 9 -19.38 -48.80 19.63
C ILE A 9 -20.03 -47.41 19.61
N SER A 10 -21.07 -47.18 20.40
CA SER A 10 -21.78 -45.87 20.49
C SER A 10 -20.88 -44.75 21.09
N GLU A 11 -19.99 -45.08 22.03
CA GLU A 11 -19.06 -44.15 22.62
C GLU A 11 -17.93 -43.68 21.66
N ASN A 12 -17.68 -44.38 20.57
CA ASN A 12 -16.66 -44.07 19.58
C ASN A 12 -17.18 -43.47 18.28
N ILE A 13 -18.51 -43.36 18.10
CA ILE A 13 -19.10 -42.71 16.92
C ILE A 13 -19.08 -41.20 17.15
N LYS A 14 -18.16 -40.50 16.47
CA LYS A 14 -18.19 -39.06 16.36
C LYS A 14 -19.04 -38.64 15.17
N THR A 15 -20.00 -37.78 15.40
CA THR A 15 -20.76 -37.14 14.31
C THR A 15 -19.82 -36.19 13.57
N MET A 16 -19.74 -36.34 12.26
CA MET A 16 -19.06 -35.38 11.41
C MET A 16 -20.10 -34.45 10.80
N TYR A 17 -19.83 -33.17 10.91
CA TYR A 17 -20.63 -32.11 10.31
C TYR A 17 -19.89 -31.59 9.07
N LYS A 18 -20.64 -31.34 7.99
CA LYS A 18 -20.16 -30.68 6.80
C LYS A 18 -20.58 -29.21 6.86
N VAL A 19 -19.62 -28.33 6.69
CA VAL A 19 -19.81 -26.88 6.61
C VAL A 19 -19.13 -26.34 5.36
N TYR A 20 -19.52 -25.16 4.91
CA TYR A 20 -19.02 -24.57 3.69
C TYR A 20 -18.30 -23.27 4.02
N ALA A 21 -17.02 -23.20 3.68
CA ALA A 21 -16.22 -21.99 3.79
C ALA A 21 -16.35 -21.18 2.52
N VAL A 22 -16.64 -19.89 2.63
CA VAL A 22 -16.45 -18.91 1.58
C VAL A 22 -15.02 -18.42 1.66
N THR A 23 -14.31 -18.40 0.54
CA THR A 23 -12.89 -18.05 0.48
C THR A 23 -12.66 -16.82 -0.39
N ILE A 24 -11.68 -16.01 -0.01
CA ILE A 24 -11.11 -14.93 -0.81
C ILE A 24 -9.64 -15.27 -1.08
N ASN A 25 -9.24 -15.37 -2.36
CA ASN A 25 -7.89 -15.76 -2.80
C ASN A 25 -7.39 -17.09 -2.19
N ASN A 26 -8.31 -18.05 -2.00
CA ASN A 26 -8.15 -19.36 -1.36
C ASN A 26 -7.96 -19.31 0.18
N GLU A 27 -8.02 -18.16 0.82
CA GLU A 27 -8.07 -18.02 2.28
C GLU A 27 -9.52 -18.04 2.75
N ILE A 28 -9.77 -18.70 3.89
CA ILE A 28 -11.13 -18.83 4.44
C ILE A 28 -11.51 -17.51 5.10
N GLU A 29 -12.62 -16.93 4.62
CA GLU A 29 -13.14 -15.68 5.16
C GLU A 29 -14.26 -15.96 6.19
N THR A 30 -15.18 -16.83 5.86
CA THR A 30 -16.33 -17.14 6.72
C THR A 30 -16.86 -18.54 6.45
N TYR A 31 -17.69 -19.05 7.40
CA TYR A 31 -18.38 -20.31 7.25
C TYR A 31 -19.89 -20.11 7.23
N VAL A 32 -20.58 -20.88 6.40
CA VAL A 32 -22.03 -20.98 6.33
C VAL A 32 -22.49 -22.44 6.46
N ASN A 33 -23.80 -22.64 6.73
CA ASN A 33 -24.32 -23.97 7.04
C ASN A 33 -24.61 -24.82 5.81
N THR A 34 -24.97 -24.19 4.69
CA THR A 34 -25.39 -24.88 3.49
C THR A 34 -24.59 -24.47 2.25
N VAL A 35 -24.56 -25.34 1.25
CA VAL A 35 -23.90 -25.04 -0.02
C VAL A 35 -24.65 -23.92 -0.77
N GLU A 36 -25.97 -23.89 -0.67
CA GLU A 36 -26.81 -22.89 -1.32
C GLU A 36 -26.53 -21.48 -0.78
N GLU A 37 -26.25 -21.34 0.53
CA GLU A 37 -25.81 -20.09 1.14
C GLU A 37 -24.45 -19.66 0.58
N ALA A 38 -23.48 -20.59 0.51
CA ALA A 38 -22.17 -20.31 -0.03
C ALA A 38 -22.22 -19.94 -1.53
N GLU A 39 -22.97 -20.69 -2.34
CA GLU A 39 -23.17 -20.41 -3.77
C GLU A 39 -23.82 -19.05 -4.00
N THR A 40 -24.80 -18.66 -3.15
CA THR A 40 -25.46 -17.36 -3.23
C THR A 40 -24.46 -16.25 -2.98
N ILE A 41 -23.62 -16.36 -1.95
CA ILE A 41 -22.59 -15.36 -1.65
C ILE A 41 -21.61 -15.25 -2.81
N VAL A 42 -21.06 -16.35 -3.27
CA VAL A 42 -20.05 -16.37 -4.34
C VAL A 42 -20.61 -15.78 -5.63
N ALA A 43 -21.84 -16.19 -6.04
CA ALA A 43 -22.47 -15.65 -7.25
C ALA A 43 -22.69 -14.13 -7.19
N GLU A 44 -23.14 -13.61 -6.04
CA GLU A 44 -23.34 -12.18 -5.83
C GLU A 44 -22.03 -11.42 -5.86
N MET A 45 -21.01 -11.88 -5.13
CA MET A 45 -19.69 -11.26 -5.10
C MET A 45 -19.00 -11.29 -6.47
N GLN A 46 -19.07 -12.38 -7.21
CA GLN A 46 -18.54 -12.49 -8.59
C GLN A 46 -19.28 -11.60 -9.60
N SER A 47 -20.52 -11.22 -9.32
CA SER A 47 -21.26 -10.26 -10.16
C SER A 47 -20.85 -8.81 -9.90
N GLU A 48 -20.36 -8.49 -8.69
CA GLU A 48 -20.01 -7.13 -8.25
C GLU A 48 -18.51 -6.85 -8.36
N TYR A 49 -17.67 -7.86 -8.14
CA TYR A 49 -16.21 -7.75 -8.17
C TYR A 49 -15.61 -8.63 -9.27
N SER A 50 -14.70 -8.07 -10.06
CA SER A 50 -13.96 -8.84 -11.08
C SER A 50 -12.91 -9.76 -10.44
N GLU A 51 -12.48 -10.79 -11.17
CA GLU A 51 -11.40 -11.70 -10.74
C GLU A 51 -10.06 -10.97 -10.52
N ASP A 52 -9.87 -9.79 -11.14
CA ASP A 52 -8.68 -8.95 -10.93
C ASP A 52 -8.66 -8.33 -9.53
N VAL A 53 -9.83 -8.13 -8.90
CA VAL A 53 -9.92 -7.68 -7.51
C VAL A 53 -9.54 -8.82 -6.57
N ALA A 54 -10.28 -9.92 -6.63
CA ALA A 54 -10.01 -11.11 -5.84
C ALA A 54 -10.77 -12.31 -6.38
N LYS A 55 -10.24 -13.51 -6.14
CA LYS A 55 -10.90 -14.76 -6.50
C LYS A 55 -11.75 -15.25 -5.34
N VAL A 56 -13.07 -15.20 -5.49
CA VAL A 56 -14.04 -15.72 -4.52
C VAL A 56 -14.42 -17.15 -4.84
N GLY A 57 -14.39 -18.02 -3.84
CA GLY A 57 -14.65 -19.46 -4.01
C GLY A 57 -15.33 -20.11 -2.80
N ILE A 58 -15.59 -21.42 -2.95
CA ILE A 58 -16.20 -22.27 -1.91
C ILE A 58 -15.26 -23.42 -1.61
N GLN A 59 -15.12 -23.73 -0.31
CA GLN A 59 -14.39 -24.91 0.16
C GLN A 59 -15.27 -25.72 1.11
N GLU A 60 -15.42 -27.02 0.86
CA GLU A 60 -16.09 -27.93 1.81
C GLU A 60 -15.14 -28.23 2.97
N GLN A 61 -15.68 -28.16 4.20
CA GLN A 61 -14.97 -28.50 5.42
C GLN A 61 -15.76 -29.54 6.23
N TYR A 62 -15.03 -30.39 6.94
CA TYR A 62 -15.61 -31.43 7.78
C TYR A 62 -15.09 -31.25 9.21
N THR A 63 -16.00 -31.18 10.19
CA THR A 63 -15.65 -31.03 11.59
C THR A 63 -16.40 -32.00 12.50
N THR A 64 -15.83 -32.38 13.60
CA THR A 64 -16.51 -33.09 14.70
C THR A 64 -16.99 -32.14 15.80
N ASP A 65 -16.60 -30.86 15.71
CA ASP A 65 -16.98 -29.80 16.64
C ASP A 65 -17.60 -28.64 15.83
N PHE A 66 -18.91 -28.72 15.63
CA PHE A 66 -19.66 -27.75 14.84
C PHE A 66 -19.67 -26.35 15.48
N GLU A 67 -19.72 -26.29 16.84
CA GLU A 67 -19.81 -25.03 17.56
C GLU A 67 -18.48 -24.22 17.44
N SER A 68 -17.35 -24.92 17.33
CA SER A 68 -16.04 -24.26 17.20
C SER A 68 -15.82 -23.60 15.86
N VAL A 69 -16.53 -24.02 14.80
CA VAL A 69 -16.39 -23.45 13.45
C VAL A 69 -17.00 -22.06 13.33
N GLY A 70 -18.05 -21.77 14.13
CA GLY A 70 -18.66 -20.44 14.17
C GLY A 70 -19.33 -20.03 12.86
N THR A 71 -20.18 -20.90 12.27
CA THR A 71 -20.94 -20.57 11.06
C THR A 71 -21.80 -19.31 11.26
N GLN A 72 -21.88 -18.50 10.21
CA GLN A 72 -22.62 -17.24 10.21
C GLN A 72 -23.93 -17.39 9.41
N SER A 73 -24.90 -16.51 9.67
CA SER A 73 -26.08 -16.39 8.82
C SER A 73 -25.68 -15.80 7.46
N LEU A 74 -26.47 -16.10 6.43
CA LEU A 74 -26.24 -15.64 5.05
C LEU A 74 -25.96 -14.12 4.99
N GLU A 75 -26.77 -13.30 5.66
CA GLU A 75 -26.64 -11.84 5.62
C GLU A 75 -25.34 -11.35 6.30
N VAL A 76 -24.94 -11.97 7.41
CA VAL A 76 -23.70 -11.61 8.11
C VAL A 76 -22.48 -12.05 7.28
N ALA A 77 -22.52 -13.25 6.73
CA ALA A 77 -21.46 -13.77 5.88
C ALA A 77 -21.28 -12.93 4.61
N LYS A 78 -22.38 -12.54 3.95
CA LYS A 78 -22.33 -11.61 2.80
C LYS A 78 -21.67 -10.28 3.15
N LEU A 79 -22.08 -9.68 4.25
CA LEU A 79 -21.53 -8.39 4.69
C LEU A 79 -20.03 -8.49 5.00
N SER A 80 -19.57 -9.58 5.61
CA SER A 80 -18.15 -9.81 5.88
C SER A 80 -17.36 -9.86 4.57
N VAL A 81 -17.75 -10.77 3.66
CA VAL A 81 -17.08 -10.96 2.38
C VAL A 81 -17.08 -9.67 1.52
N ASP A 82 -18.22 -8.96 1.43
CA ASP A 82 -18.32 -7.69 0.71
C ASP A 82 -17.39 -6.62 1.31
N THR A 83 -17.32 -6.54 2.63
CA THR A 83 -16.46 -5.56 3.32
C THR A 83 -14.99 -5.77 2.97
N ASP A 84 -14.53 -7.02 2.96
CA ASP A 84 -13.14 -7.35 2.66
C ASP A 84 -12.81 -7.17 1.18
N LEU A 85 -13.70 -7.56 0.27
CA LEU A 85 -13.53 -7.33 -1.16
C LEU A 85 -13.47 -5.85 -1.50
N ARG A 86 -14.31 -5.03 -0.86
CA ARG A 86 -14.30 -3.57 -1.00
C ARG A 86 -12.99 -2.97 -0.48
N GLY A 87 -12.47 -3.49 0.64
CA GLY A 87 -11.17 -3.10 1.18
C GLY A 87 -10.03 -3.42 0.20
N ILE A 88 -10.00 -4.63 -0.37
CA ILE A 88 -9.01 -5.05 -1.37
C ILE A 88 -9.06 -4.15 -2.60
N LYS A 89 -10.25 -3.90 -3.16
CA LYS A 89 -10.43 -3.02 -4.32
C LYS A 89 -9.92 -1.60 -4.05
N THR A 90 -10.31 -1.02 -2.91
CA THR A 90 -9.88 0.34 -2.53
C THR A 90 -8.36 0.42 -2.40
N GLU A 91 -7.73 -0.60 -1.81
CA GLU A 91 -6.28 -0.64 -1.69
C GLU A 91 -5.57 -0.80 -3.04
N GLN A 92 -6.11 -1.62 -3.95
CA GLN A 92 -5.57 -1.77 -5.31
C GLN A 92 -5.68 -0.45 -6.09
N GLU A 93 -6.80 0.27 -5.99
CA GLU A 93 -6.98 1.58 -6.62
C GLU A 93 -5.99 2.59 -6.05
N ARG A 94 -5.80 2.63 -4.73
CA ARG A 94 -4.81 3.48 -4.06
C ARG A 94 -3.38 3.19 -4.51
N ILE A 95 -3.02 1.91 -4.65
CA ILE A 95 -1.70 1.50 -5.15
C ILE A 95 -1.53 1.92 -6.61
N ALA A 96 -2.56 1.72 -7.44
CA ALA A 96 -2.51 2.09 -8.85
C ALA A 96 -2.34 3.61 -9.04
N GLU A 97 -3.08 4.42 -8.27
CA GLU A 97 -2.98 5.88 -8.30
C GLU A 97 -1.60 6.38 -7.85
N ALA A 98 -1.01 5.74 -6.83
CA ALA A 98 0.32 6.08 -6.32
C ALA A 98 1.47 5.43 -7.11
N THR A 99 1.19 4.70 -8.22
CA THR A 99 2.20 4.02 -9.03
C THR A 99 2.50 4.81 -10.31
N PHE A 100 3.76 5.13 -10.52
CA PHE A 100 4.25 5.75 -11.75
C PHE A 100 5.33 4.89 -12.39
N ASN A 101 5.12 4.50 -13.65
CA ASN A 101 6.05 3.69 -14.44
C ASN A 101 6.57 2.43 -13.70
N GLY A 102 5.67 1.76 -12.94
CA GLY A 102 5.99 0.56 -12.17
C GLY A 102 6.69 0.84 -10.83
N VAL A 103 6.83 2.08 -10.40
CA VAL A 103 7.34 2.48 -9.08
C VAL A 103 6.18 2.93 -8.20
N TYR A 104 5.97 2.24 -7.10
CA TYR A 104 4.92 2.56 -6.11
C TYR A 104 5.44 3.52 -5.05
N PHE A 105 4.88 4.73 -5.00
CA PHE A 105 5.21 5.77 -4.02
C PHE A 105 4.35 5.59 -2.77
N SER A 106 4.73 4.66 -1.91
CA SER A 106 3.95 4.29 -0.72
C SER A 106 4.05 5.29 0.44
N VAL A 107 5.03 6.19 0.41
CA VAL A 107 5.34 7.08 1.53
C VAL A 107 5.46 8.53 1.08
N LYS A 108 4.75 9.43 1.75
CA LYS A 108 5.02 10.88 1.64
C LYS A 108 6.33 11.22 2.31
N PRO A 109 7.32 11.78 1.58
CA PRO A 109 8.65 12.04 2.11
C PRO A 109 8.69 12.92 3.36
N VAL A 110 7.79 13.88 3.43
CA VAL A 110 7.65 14.81 4.55
C VAL A 110 6.17 15.16 4.74
N VAL A 111 5.77 15.35 6.00
CA VAL A 111 4.44 15.90 6.33
C VAL A 111 4.60 17.42 6.52
N GLY A 112 3.87 18.21 5.72
CA GLY A 112 3.98 19.66 5.73
C GLY A 112 2.98 20.33 4.81
N ASN A 113 3.06 21.67 4.70
CA ASN A 113 2.21 22.46 3.84
C ASN A 113 2.86 22.63 2.46
N ILE A 114 2.09 22.39 1.38
CA ILE A 114 2.56 22.68 0.02
C ILE A 114 2.64 24.19 -0.14
N THR A 115 3.83 24.70 -0.42
CA THR A 115 4.11 26.14 -0.60
C THR A 115 4.31 26.51 -2.05
N SER A 116 4.79 25.58 -2.91
CA SER A 116 4.89 25.80 -4.36
C SER A 116 4.64 24.49 -5.11
N ARG A 117 3.78 24.57 -6.12
CA ARG A 117 3.35 23.42 -6.92
C ARG A 117 4.18 23.27 -8.19
N TYR A 118 4.23 22.04 -8.72
CA TYR A 118 4.80 21.78 -10.03
C TYR A 118 4.16 22.65 -11.12
N GLY A 119 4.99 23.20 -12.03
CA GLY A 119 4.55 24.00 -13.18
C GLY A 119 4.21 25.47 -12.87
N VAL A 120 4.15 25.88 -11.59
CA VAL A 120 3.85 27.27 -11.22
C VAL A 120 5.05 28.17 -11.52
N VAL A 121 4.78 29.34 -12.10
CA VAL A 121 5.77 30.42 -12.31
C VAL A 121 5.55 31.50 -11.27
N GLU A 122 6.50 31.63 -10.35
CA GLU A 122 6.51 32.65 -9.29
C GLU A 122 7.59 33.68 -9.62
N THR A 123 7.23 34.72 -10.35
CA THR A 123 8.18 35.70 -10.94
C THR A 123 9.02 36.43 -9.90
N SER A 124 8.59 36.48 -8.63
CA SER A 124 9.39 37.01 -7.50
C SER A 124 10.50 36.08 -7.05
N VAL A 125 10.42 34.77 -7.38
CA VAL A 125 11.36 33.74 -6.94
C VAL A 125 12.10 33.12 -8.12
N ARG A 126 11.40 32.88 -9.24
CA ARG A 126 11.91 32.21 -10.43
C ARG A 126 11.20 32.71 -11.69
N ASN A 127 11.91 32.77 -12.80
CA ASN A 127 11.36 33.18 -14.11
C ASN A 127 10.98 32.00 -15.02
N HIS A 128 10.98 30.77 -14.48
CA HIS A 128 10.62 29.54 -15.16
C HIS A 128 9.64 28.71 -14.34
N ALA A 129 8.96 27.78 -14.97
CA ALA A 129 8.05 26.87 -14.29
C ALA A 129 8.78 26.05 -13.21
N HIS A 130 8.11 25.88 -12.06
CA HIS A 130 8.64 25.07 -10.96
C HIS A 130 8.75 23.59 -11.36
N GLY A 131 9.94 23.04 -11.22
CA GLY A 131 10.24 21.67 -11.67
C GLY A 131 9.90 20.58 -10.65
N GLY A 132 9.34 20.93 -9.51
CA GLY A 132 9.04 20.00 -8.44
C GLY A 132 7.87 20.44 -7.56
N LEU A 133 7.84 19.93 -6.36
CA LEU A 133 6.87 20.23 -5.31
C LEU A 133 7.62 20.73 -4.06
N ASP A 134 7.31 21.92 -3.58
CA ASP A 134 7.89 22.46 -2.34
C ASP A 134 6.93 22.19 -1.18
N ILE A 135 7.43 21.50 -0.15
CA ILE A 135 6.68 21.13 1.06
C ILE A 135 7.38 21.75 2.26
N ALA A 136 6.78 22.81 2.83
CA ALA A 136 7.30 23.47 4.01
C ALA A 136 7.14 22.58 5.25
N ALA A 137 8.24 22.44 5.99
CA ALA A 137 8.29 21.74 7.26
C ALA A 137 9.38 22.35 8.15
N PRO A 138 9.35 22.15 9.48
CA PRO A 138 10.37 22.66 10.39
C PRO A 138 11.77 22.20 10.01
N TYR A 139 12.78 23.06 10.27
CA TYR A 139 14.19 22.69 10.10
C TYR A 139 14.52 21.40 10.86
N GLY A 140 15.21 20.46 10.21
CA GLY A 140 15.60 19.19 10.82
C GLY A 140 14.52 18.11 10.80
N THR A 141 13.32 18.39 10.26
CA THR A 141 12.30 17.34 10.05
C THR A 141 12.87 16.22 9.16
N SER A 142 12.67 14.95 9.53
CA SER A 142 13.13 13.82 8.77
C SER A 142 12.49 13.76 7.38
N ILE A 143 13.34 13.60 6.36
CA ILE A 143 12.92 13.31 4.98
C ILE A 143 13.07 11.81 4.75
N LYS A 144 12.01 11.18 4.28
CA LYS A 144 11.93 9.74 4.01
C LYS A 144 11.99 9.45 2.52
N ALA A 145 12.54 8.30 2.16
CA ALA A 145 12.42 7.78 0.80
C ALA A 145 10.95 7.54 0.45
N ALA A 146 10.51 8.01 -0.72
CA ALA A 146 9.12 7.86 -1.17
C ALA A 146 8.81 6.46 -1.70
N ALA A 147 9.82 5.78 -2.23
CA ALA A 147 9.78 4.43 -2.80
C ALA A 147 11.13 3.74 -2.61
N ASP A 148 11.17 2.42 -2.83
CA ASP A 148 12.39 1.62 -2.80
C ASP A 148 13.34 2.03 -3.93
N GLY A 149 14.64 1.97 -3.70
CA GLY A 149 15.65 2.28 -4.70
C GLY A 149 17.08 2.31 -4.18
N THR A 150 17.99 2.86 -4.97
CA THR A 150 19.42 3.01 -4.64
C THR A 150 19.80 4.48 -4.68
N ILE A 151 20.55 4.97 -3.70
CA ILE A 151 21.05 6.35 -3.68
C ILE A 151 22.08 6.50 -4.81
N SER A 152 21.74 7.30 -5.81
CA SER A 152 22.64 7.61 -6.94
C SER A 152 23.42 8.91 -6.75
N TYR A 153 22.93 9.79 -5.88
CA TYR A 153 23.62 11.03 -5.52
C TYR A 153 23.36 11.40 -4.07
N SER A 154 24.39 11.83 -3.36
CA SER A 154 24.33 12.39 -2.01
C SER A 154 25.40 13.45 -1.85
N GLY A 155 25.04 14.74 -1.86
CA GLY A 155 26.01 15.81 -1.82
C GLY A 155 25.44 17.19 -2.09
N TRP A 156 26.35 18.17 -2.35
CA TRP A 156 25.99 19.54 -2.71
C TRP A 156 25.83 19.69 -4.22
N MET A 157 24.70 20.21 -4.67
CA MET A 157 24.43 20.56 -6.05
C MET A 157 23.95 22.01 -6.17
N SER A 158 24.52 22.77 -7.12
CA SER A 158 24.11 24.16 -7.35
C SER A 158 22.60 24.26 -7.61
N GLY A 159 21.96 25.23 -6.96
CA GLY A 159 20.51 25.38 -6.99
C GLY A 159 19.81 24.56 -5.93
N TYR A 160 20.05 23.25 -5.84
CA TYR A 160 19.40 22.34 -4.89
C TYR A 160 19.98 22.39 -3.46
N GLY A 161 21.21 22.92 -3.27
CA GLY A 161 21.90 22.81 -1.99
C GLY A 161 22.32 21.36 -1.71
N TYR A 162 22.17 20.90 -0.49
CA TYR A 162 22.31 19.47 -0.17
C TYR A 162 21.16 18.69 -0.76
N LEU A 163 21.49 17.66 -1.54
CA LEU A 163 20.58 16.87 -2.37
C LEU A 163 20.84 15.38 -2.19
N ILE A 164 19.77 14.63 -2.09
CA ILE A 164 19.73 13.18 -2.33
C ILE A 164 18.99 12.93 -3.65
N ILE A 165 19.50 12.00 -4.45
CA ILE A 165 18.81 11.41 -5.60
C ILE A 165 18.72 9.92 -5.36
N ILE A 166 17.53 9.35 -5.57
CA ILE A 166 17.28 7.92 -5.54
C ILE A 166 16.95 7.48 -6.96
N ASP A 167 17.65 6.47 -7.44
CA ASP A 167 17.31 5.75 -8.66
C ASP A 167 16.36 4.61 -8.30
N HIS A 168 15.20 4.61 -8.92
CA HIS A 168 14.18 3.56 -8.81
C HIS A 168 14.17 2.70 -10.08
N ALA A 169 13.25 1.73 -10.15
CA ALA A 169 13.06 0.91 -11.34
C ALA A 169 12.65 1.75 -12.56
N ASN A 170 12.88 1.20 -13.76
CA ASN A 170 12.38 1.70 -15.05
C ASN A 170 12.77 3.16 -15.37
N GLY A 171 13.92 3.64 -14.89
CA GLY A 171 14.42 4.99 -15.17
C GLY A 171 13.70 6.11 -14.41
N VAL A 172 12.95 5.76 -13.38
CA VAL A 172 12.35 6.72 -12.46
C VAL A 172 13.37 7.17 -11.43
N GLN A 173 13.39 8.45 -11.11
CA GLN A 173 14.25 9.05 -10.09
C GLN A 173 13.45 9.99 -9.19
N THR A 174 13.85 10.09 -7.92
CA THR A 174 13.36 11.11 -7.00
C THR A 174 14.50 11.98 -6.48
N TYR A 175 14.25 13.28 -6.37
CA TYR A 175 15.19 14.31 -5.93
C TYR A 175 14.68 14.95 -4.66
N TYR A 176 15.53 15.03 -3.63
CA TYR A 176 15.22 15.58 -2.32
C TYR A 176 16.19 16.73 -2.02
N GLY A 177 15.79 17.96 -2.38
CA GLY A 177 16.63 19.17 -2.31
C GLY A 177 16.44 20.00 -1.06
N HIS A 178 17.33 20.98 -0.89
CA HIS A 178 17.41 21.97 0.18
C HIS A 178 17.63 21.36 1.59
N CYS A 179 18.17 20.13 1.64
CA CYS A 179 18.39 19.43 2.89
C CYS A 179 19.37 20.20 3.82
N SER A 180 19.17 20.06 5.13
CA SER A 180 20.12 20.53 6.14
C SER A 180 21.21 19.50 6.44
N LYS A 181 20.88 18.21 6.29
CA LYS A 181 21.77 17.08 6.56
C LYS A 181 21.39 15.90 5.67
N LEU A 182 22.39 15.17 5.19
CA LEU A 182 22.24 13.94 4.45
C LEU A 182 22.64 12.77 5.37
N TYR A 183 21.82 11.73 5.41
CA TYR A 183 22.08 10.52 6.23
C TYR A 183 22.48 9.34 5.37
N ALA A 184 21.97 9.26 4.12
CA ALA A 184 22.27 8.22 3.16
C ALA A 184 23.44 8.61 2.25
N SER A 185 24.22 7.61 1.81
CA SER A 185 25.38 7.73 0.95
C SER A 185 25.13 7.08 -0.40
N VAL A 186 25.88 7.49 -1.42
CA VAL A 186 25.81 6.87 -2.76
C VAL A 186 26.09 5.37 -2.68
N GLY A 187 25.22 4.58 -3.29
CA GLY A 187 25.26 3.12 -3.29
C GLY A 187 24.42 2.45 -2.20
N ASP A 188 23.89 3.21 -1.23
CA ASP A 188 22.98 2.65 -0.21
C ASP A 188 21.67 2.22 -0.90
N GLU A 189 21.22 1.01 -0.60
CA GLU A 189 19.87 0.54 -0.91
C GLU A 189 18.92 1.06 0.18
N VAL A 190 17.78 1.63 -0.23
CA VAL A 190 16.77 2.18 0.66
C VAL A 190 15.40 1.62 0.33
N THR A 191 14.58 1.45 1.37
CA THR A 191 13.16 1.11 1.23
C THR A 191 12.28 2.33 1.51
N ALA A 192 11.08 2.31 0.99
CA ALA A 192 10.10 3.36 1.25
C ALA A 192 9.92 3.57 2.76
N GLY A 193 10.09 4.82 3.22
CA GLY A 193 10.00 5.17 4.64
C GLY A 193 11.35 5.32 5.36
N ASP A 194 12.45 4.85 4.79
CA ASP A 194 13.79 5.05 5.36
C ASP A 194 14.14 6.54 5.44
N VAL A 195 14.71 6.96 6.56
CA VAL A 195 15.14 8.36 6.76
C VAL A 195 16.46 8.58 6.03
N ILE A 196 16.42 9.38 4.95
CA ILE A 196 17.56 9.64 4.06
C ILE A 196 18.21 11.00 4.27
N ALA A 197 17.45 12.00 4.75
CA ALA A 197 17.92 13.36 4.94
C ALA A 197 17.09 14.11 6.00
N ALA A 198 17.40 15.37 6.22
CA ALA A 198 16.60 16.29 7.04
C ALA A 198 16.31 17.60 6.31
N VAL A 199 15.11 18.15 6.53
CA VAL A 199 14.65 19.42 5.95
C VAL A 199 15.57 20.56 6.34
N GLY A 200 15.88 21.43 5.39
CA GLY A 200 16.67 22.64 5.58
C GLY A 200 16.23 23.76 4.66
N SER A 201 17.18 24.64 4.36
CA SER A 201 17.01 25.79 3.46
C SER A 201 18.34 26.08 2.74
N THR A 202 19.04 25.01 2.30
CA THR A 202 20.33 25.16 1.61
C THR A 202 20.12 25.38 0.12
N GLY A 203 21.14 25.93 -0.58
CA GLY A 203 21.07 26.26 -1.99
C GLY A 203 20.17 27.46 -2.29
N ASN A 204 19.38 27.41 -3.37
CA ASN A 204 18.46 28.50 -3.74
C ASN A 204 17.11 28.30 -3.09
N SER A 205 16.99 28.68 -1.83
CA SER A 205 15.81 28.49 -0.98
C SER A 205 15.51 29.75 -0.17
N THR A 206 14.22 30.07 0.01
CA THR A 206 13.73 31.23 0.77
C THR A 206 13.28 30.87 2.19
N GLY A 207 13.26 29.60 2.55
CA GLY A 207 12.81 29.12 3.88
C GLY A 207 12.88 27.61 3.99
N ASN A 208 12.60 27.08 5.17
CA ASN A 208 12.70 25.64 5.42
C ASN A 208 11.63 24.85 4.66
N HIS A 209 12.02 24.04 3.71
CA HIS A 209 11.15 23.14 2.93
C HIS A 209 11.92 21.99 2.32
N LEU A 210 11.23 20.95 1.94
CA LEU A 210 11.69 19.93 1.00
C LEU A 210 11.30 20.37 -0.40
N HIS A 211 12.27 20.45 -1.33
CA HIS A 211 12.03 20.48 -2.76
C HIS A 211 12.06 19.05 -3.29
N LEU A 212 10.91 18.55 -3.76
CA LEU A 212 10.74 17.18 -4.24
C LEU A 212 10.50 17.15 -5.75
N GLU A 213 11.29 16.36 -6.49
CA GLU A 213 11.01 16.07 -7.89
C GLU A 213 10.82 14.57 -8.11
N ILE A 214 9.96 14.22 -9.05
CA ILE A 214 9.91 12.89 -9.68
C ILE A 214 10.36 13.10 -11.13
N ARG A 215 11.24 12.23 -11.63
CA ARG A 215 11.73 12.26 -13.01
C ARG A 215 11.61 10.91 -13.68
N LEU A 216 11.38 10.94 -14.98
CA LEU A 216 11.50 9.78 -15.87
C LEU A 216 12.51 10.12 -16.97
N ASN A 217 13.64 9.41 -17.00
CA ASN A 217 14.70 9.67 -17.97
C ASN A 217 15.05 11.18 -18.04
N GLU A 218 15.30 11.80 -16.88
CA GLU A 218 15.59 13.22 -16.64
C GLU A 218 14.40 14.20 -16.85
N ASN A 219 13.29 13.76 -17.46
CA ASN A 219 12.10 14.60 -17.62
C ASN A 219 11.33 14.72 -16.31
N LYS A 220 11.05 15.94 -15.89
CA LYS A 220 10.33 16.23 -14.64
C LYS A 220 8.86 15.92 -14.77
N ILE A 221 8.31 15.23 -13.78
CA ILE A 221 6.91 14.81 -13.67
C ILE A 221 6.28 15.49 -12.46
N ASN A 222 4.99 15.79 -12.51
CA ASN A 222 4.28 16.39 -11.38
C ASN A 222 4.19 15.40 -10.19
N PRO A 223 4.89 15.65 -9.05
CA PRO A 223 4.88 14.72 -7.91
C PRO A 223 3.52 14.59 -7.23
N GLN A 224 2.64 15.60 -7.33
CA GLN A 224 1.32 15.61 -6.69
C GLN A 224 0.35 14.57 -7.26
N LEU A 225 0.66 13.97 -8.40
CA LEU A 225 -0.18 12.92 -9.00
C LEU A 225 0.01 11.55 -8.32
N TYR A 226 1.08 11.38 -7.54
CA TYR A 226 1.50 10.07 -7.02
C TYR A 226 1.78 10.05 -5.50
N LEU A 227 1.61 11.19 -4.78
CA LEU A 227 2.00 11.34 -3.36
C LEU A 227 0.88 11.85 -2.45
#